data_b94b9bb9e6726e0fb9dead345cdce923
#
_entry.id   b94b9bb9e6726e0fb9dead345cdce923
#
_cell.length_a   1.000
_cell.length_b   1.000
_cell.length_c   1.000
_cell.angle_alpha   90.00
_cell.angle_beta   90.00
_cell.angle_gamma   90.00
#
_symmetry.space_group_name_H-M   'P 1'
#
loop_
_entity.id
_entity.type
_entity.pdbx_description
1 polymer ?
#
loop_
_entity_poly.entity_id
_entity_poly.type
_entity_poly.pdbx_seq_one_letter_code
_entity_poly.pdbx_strand_id
1 'polypeptide(L)'
;MNPPYGRSLPHNILNIASKYLKDDKSVVVSLQPVTPYQTFVESTKVTKENMSHIKDIEIIQADKASEIFGITVRSDLGIIQIDNSIHDYKYQFNECKLIYDKIINKKLKSWRSVCVYDQDPKHFLYMNGDNGYAKGWHLKPTEIFNGKTNAKLVFNSKEEKDNFFNSVKNTWLYKFIYILDNDAAVPAHFPFMQDYSKPWDDARLYKFFEITPAEQKVIEETMEKYK
;
A
#
# COMPACT_ATOMS: atom_id res chain seq x y z
N MET A 1 10.77 -16.85 14.85
CA MET A 1 11.84 -15.90 15.21
C MET A 1 11.30 -14.48 15.23
N ASN A 2 11.90 -13.61 16.02
CA ASN A 2 11.55 -12.19 16.11
C ASN A 2 12.82 -11.37 15.78
N PRO A 3 13.06 -11.08 14.50
CA PRO A 3 14.27 -10.37 14.08
C PRO A 3 14.21 -8.89 14.50
N PRO A 4 15.37 -8.23 14.69
CA PRO A 4 15.40 -6.80 14.98
C PRO A 4 14.84 -5.99 13.81
N TYR A 5 13.99 -5.00 14.13
CA TYR A 5 13.29 -4.18 13.15
C TYR A 5 14.12 -2.95 12.74
N GLY A 6 14.97 -3.11 11.75
CA GLY A 6 15.76 -1.99 11.22
C GLY A 6 15.99 -2.12 9.71
N ARG A 7 15.46 -1.20 8.89
CA ARG A 7 15.61 -1.17 7.43
C ARG A 7 15.27 -2.53 6.79
N SER A 8 16.24 -3.14 6.05
CA SER A 8 16.07 -4.45 5.41
C SER A 8 16.49 -5.65 6.29
N LEU A 9 16.90 -5.42 7.53
CA LEU A 9 17.48 -6.46 8.38
C LEU A 9 16.52 -7.65 8.66
N PRO A 10 15.22 -7.44 8.95
CA PRO A 10 14.29 -8.55 9.16
C PRO A 10 14.21 -9.48 7.95
N HIS A 11 14.19 -8.91 6.74
CA HIS A 11 14.06 -9.66 5.50
C HIS A 11 15.34 -10.41 5.15
N ASN A 12 16.50 -9.80 5.41
CA ASN A 12 17.80 -10.46 5.25
C ASN A 12 17.93 -11.66 6.18
N ILE A 13 17.48 -11.54 7.43
CA ILE A 13 17.47 -12.65 8.38
C ILE A 13 16.53 -13.76 7.91
N LEU A 14 15.33 -13.42 7.41
CA LEU A 14 14.42 -14.40 6.86
C LEU A 14 15.02 -15.11 5.63
N ASN A 15 15.61 -14.35 4.71
CA ASN A 15 16.29 -14.88 3.53
C ASN A 15 17.47 -15.80 3.88
N ILE A 16 18.16 -15.54 4.98
CA ILE A 16 19.21 -16.41 5.49
C ILE A 16 18.60 -17.65 6.13
N ALA A 17 17.61 -17.49 7.01
CA ALA A 17 16.96 -18.60 7.71
C ALA A 17 16.33 -19.60 6.75
N SER A 18 15.68 -19.15 5.68
CA SER A 18 15.07 -20.03 4.67
C SER A 18 16.11 -20.91 3.95
N LYS A 19 17.36 -20.46 3.78
CA LYS A 19 18.45 -21.27 3.21
C LYS A 19 18.89 -22.43 4.09
N TYR A 20 18.54 -22.40 5.37
CA TYR A 20 18.83 -23.48 6.31
C TYR A 20 17.66 -24.45 6.52
N LEU A 21 16.58 -24.28 5.78
CA LEU A 21 15.51 -25.29 5.71
C LEU A 21 16.08 -26.54 5.03
N LYS A 22 16.17 -27.63 5.77
CA LYS A 22 16.94 -28.81 5.33
C LYS A 22 16.11 -29.80 4.52
N ASP A 23 14.81 -29.75 4.65
CA ASP A 23 13.88 -30.69 4.01
C ASP A 23 12.49 -30.06 3.82
N ASP A 24 11.62 -30.79 3.13
CA ASP A 24 10.25 -30.37 2.84
C ASP A 24 9.35 -30.27 4.08
N LYS A 25 9.83 -30.65 5.27
CA LYS A 25 9.10 -30.55 6.54
C LYS A 25 9.56 -29.37 7.40
N SER A 26 10.58 -28.68 6.94
CA SER A 26 11.15 -27.55 7.67
C SER A 26 10.29 -26.32 7.50
N VAL A 27 10.01 -25.63 8.61
CA VAL A 27 9.16 -24.43 8.66
C VAL A 27 9.89 -23.31 9.38
N VAL A 28 9.78 -22.10 8.86
CA VAL A 28 10.19 -20.86 9.54
C VAL A 28 8.95 -20.01 9.82
N VAL A 29 8.81 -19.59 11.07
CA VAL A 29 7.82 -18.59 11.47
C VAL A 29 8.54 -17.32 11.91
N SER A 30 8.17 -16.19 11.34
CA SER A 30 8.82 -14.90 11.61
C SER A 30 7.78 -13.81 11.83
N LEU A 31 7.96 -13.03 12.92
CA LEU A 31 7.22 -11.79 13.14
C LEU A 31 8.05 -10.63 12.60
N GLN A 32 7.52 -9.86 11.66
CA GLN A 32 8.24 -8.75 11.03
C GLN A 32 7.29 -7.77 10.32
N PRO A 33 7.75 -6.57 9.92
CA PRO A 33 6.93 -5.67 9.12
C PRO A 33 6.41 -6.35 7.85
N VAL A 34 5.11 -6.28 7.63
CA VAL A 34 4.44 -6.99 6.54
C VAL A 34 4.55 -6.28 5.19
N THR A 35 4.87 -5.01 5.20
CA THR A 35 4.97 -4.15 4.01
C THR A 35 5.66 -4.80 2.80
N PRO A 36 6.85 -5.42 2.91
CA PRO A 36 7.51 -6.02 1.75
C PRO A 36 6.77 -7.20 1.12
N TYR A 37 5.81 -7.75 1.83
CA TYR A 37 4.96 -8.85 1.36
C TYR A 37 3.63 -8.34 0.79
N GLN A 38 3.28 -7.10 1.09
CA GLN A 38 2.06 -6.43 0.63
C GLN A 38 2.31 -5.52 -0.58
N THR A 39 3.54 -4.99 -0.73
CA THR A 39 3.88 -4.11 -1.84
C THR A 39 4.27 -4.92 -3.06
N PHE A 40 3.58 -4.67 -4.16
CA PHE A 40 3.88 -5.26 -5.47
C PHE A 40 4.98 -4.54 -6.23
N VAL A 41 5.48 -3.46 -5.71
CA VAL A 41 6.75 -2.89 -6.16
C VAL A 41 7.80 -3.93 -5.85
N GLU A 42 8.53 -4.40 -6.87
CA GLU A 42 9.58 -5.41 -6.73
C GLU A 42 10.45 -5.10 -5.53
N SER A 43 10.09 -5.70 -4.41
CA SER A 43 10.87 -5.55 -3.20
C SER A 43 12.12 -6.38 -3.41
N THR A 44 13.26 -5.72 -3.62
CA THR A 44 14.58 -6.38 -3.59
C THR A 44 14.89 -7.01 -2.22
N LYS A 45 13.97 -6.84 -1.24
CA LYS A 45 14.17 -7.26 0.15
C LYS A 45 13.77 -8.71 0.42
N VAL A 46 12.77 -9.21 -0.29
CA VAL A 46 12.35 -10.63 -0.17
C VAL A 46 12.57 -11.31 -1.50
N THR A 47 13.29 -12.44 -1.50
CA THR A 47 13.56 -13.16 -2.74
C THR A 47 12.29 -13.77 -3.30
N LYS A 48 12.19 -13.89 -4.63
CA LYS A 48 11.08 -14.59 -5.29
C LYS A 48 10.95 -16.03 -4.79
N GLU A 49 12.08 -16.67 -4.51
CA GLU A 49 12.16 -18.00 -3.95
C GLU A 49 11.43 -18.07 -2.59
N ASN A 50 11.74 -17.16 -1.66
CA ASN A 50 11.06 -17.14 -0.36
C ASN A 50 9.58 -16.81 -0.47
N MET A 51 9.20 -15.97 -1.44
CA MET A 51 7.79 -15.69 -1.69
C MET A 51 7.02 -16.92 -2.16
N SER A 52 7.64 -17.83 -2.91
CA SER A 52 6.99 -19.06 -3.37
C SER A 52 6.73 -20.09 -2.26
N HIS A 53 7.49 -20.00 -1.15
CA HIS A 53 7.37 -20.90 0.00
C HIS A 53 6.53 -20.34 1.15
N ILE A 54 5.91 -19.19 1.00
CA ILE A 54 5.04 -18.66 2.04
C ILE A 54 3.78 -19.53 2.15
N LYS A 55 3.52 -20.03 3.31
CA LYS A 55 2.31 -20.78 3.63
C LYS A 55 1.17 -19.90 4.06
N ASP A 56 1.48 -18.94 4.92
CA ASP A 56 0.48 -18.03 5.50
C ASP A 56 1.13 -16.71 5.95
N ILE A 57 0.32 -15.67 5.97
CA ILE A 57 0.67 -14.38 6.58
C ILE A 57 -0.53 -13.90 7.39
N GLU A 58 -0.40 -13.95 8.71
CA GLU A 58 -1.34 -13.31 9.62
C GLU A 58 -0.92 -11.85 9.84
N ILE A 59 -1.82 -10.90 9.58
CA ILE A 59 -1.55 -9.47 9.71
C ILE A 59 -2.04 -8.97 11.07
N ILE A 60 -1.15 -8.29 11.79
CA ILE A 60 -1.45 -7.57 13.03
C ILE A 60 -1.32 -6.08 12.71
N GLN A 61 -2.43 -5.37 12.77
CA GLN A 61 -2.45 -3.92 12.51
C GLN A 61 -1.56 -3.17 13.50
N ALA A 62 -0.98 -2.06 13.07
CA ALA A 62 0.04 -1.32 13.83
C ALA A 62 -0.45 -0.82 15.20
N ASP A 63 -1.71 -0.40 15.31
CA ASP A 63 -2.33 0.01 16.57
C ASP A 63 -2.48 -1.16 17.54
N LYS A 64 -3.02 -2.28 17.06
CA LYS A 64 -3.14 -3.51 17.84
C LYS A 64 -1.78 -4.08 18.24
N ALA A 65 -0.81 -4.04 17.34
CA ALA A 65 0.56 -4.42 17.65
C ALA A 65 1.16 -3.52 18.73
N SER A 66 0.89 -2.21 18.68
CA SER A 66 1.34 -1.26 19.70
C SER A 66 0.73 -1.55 21.07
N GLU A 67 -0.55 -1.92 21.11
CA GLU A 67 -1.23 -2.35 22.33
C GLU A 67 -0.63 -3.65 22.89
N ILE A 68 -0.49 -4.68 22.04
CA ILE A 68 0.03 -5.99 22.44
C ILE A 68 1.47 -5.90 22.98
N PHE A 69 2.32 -5.12 22.33
CA PHE A 69 3.73 -5.06 22.69
C PHE A 69 4.09 -3.92 23.66
N GLY A 70 3.14 -3.05 24.00
CA GLY A 70 3.36 -1.90 24.90
C GLY A 70 4.34 -0.87 24.36
N ILE A 71 4.54 -0.81 23.05
CA ILE A 71 5.45 0.11 22.35
C ILE A 71 4.77 0.71 21.13
N THR A 72 5.26 1.85 20.63
CA THR A 72 4.75 2.41 19.38
C THR A 72 5.24 1.61 18.18
N VAL A 73 4.34 0.88 17.55
CA VAL A 73 4.58 0.19 16.27
C VAL A 73 4.09 1.08 15.13
N ARG A 74 4.93 1.31 14.12
CA ARG A 74 4.68 2.29 13.05
C ARG A 74 4.20 1.68 11.73
N SER A 75 4.16 0.36 11.63
CA SER A 75 3.71 -0.37 10.44
C SER A 75 3.03 -1.65 10.87
N ASP A 76 2.13 -2.16 10.04
CA ASP A 76 1.55 -3.46 10.28
C ASP A 76 2.63 -4.53 10.36
N LEU A 77 2.44 -5.47 11.27
CA LEU A 77 3.30 -6.63 11.42
C LEU A 77 2.64 -7.85 10.79
N GLY A 78 3.47 -8.75 10.28
CA GLY A 78 3.04 -10.04 9.76
C GLY A 78 3.68 -11.18 10.53
N ILE A 79 2.88 -12.15 10.92
CA ILE A 79 3.38 -13.48 11.29
C ILE A 79 3.51 -14.25 10.00
N ILE A 80 4.75 -14.33 9.48
CA ILE A 80 5.06 -14.93 8.19
C ILE A 80 5.49 -16.36 8.42
N GLN A 81 4.78 -17.31 7.83
CA GLN A 81 5.14 -18.71 7.85
C GLN A 81 5.68 -19.14 6.47
N ILE A 82 6.93 -19.56 6.42
CA ILE A 82 7.55 -20.18 5.25
C ILE A 82 7.63 -21.68 5.48
N ASP A 83 7.13 -22.46 4.54
CA ASP A 83 7.07 -23.91 4.58
C ASP A 83 7.67 -24.44 3.28
N ASN A 84 8.75 -25.20 3.40
CA ASN A 84 9.52 -25.64 2.24
C ASN A 84 8.79 -26.70 1.40
N SER A 85 7.70 -27.27 1.92
CA SER A 85 6.82 -28.16 1.15
C SER A 85 5.91 -27.40 0.16
N ILE A 86 5.81 -26.06 0.30
CA ILE A 86 4.99 -25.22 -0.56
C ILE A 86 5.86 -24.68 -1.69
N HIS A 87 5.54 -25.00 -2.93
CA HIS A 87 6.30 -24.56 -4.10
C HIS A 87 5.51 -23.63 -5.02
N ASP A 88 4.22 -23.49 -4.79
CA ASP A 88 3.35 -22.71 -5.67
C ASP A 88 2.33 -21.93 -4.84
N TYR A 89 2.86 -20.99 -4.05
CA TYR A 89 2.02 -20.19 -3.21
C TYR A 89 1.19 -19.20 -4.03
N LYS A 90 -0.07 -19.51 -4.15
CA LYS A 90 -1.08 -18.56 -4.66
C LYS A 90 -1.48 -17.62 -3.53
N TYR A 91 -0.60 -16.69 -3.21
CA TYR A 91 -0.96 -15.67 -2.26
C TYR A 91 -2.10 -14.82 -2.81
N GLN A 92 -3.05 -14.53 -1.96
CA GLN A 92 -4.20 -13.65 -2.21
C GLN A 92 -3.82 -12.32 -2.89
N PHE A 93 -2.56 -11.90 -2.79
CA PHE A 93 -1.99 -10.74 -3.47
C PHE A 93 -1.70 -10.91 -4.97
N ASN A 94 -1.70 -12.10 -5.53
CA ASN A 94 -1.57 -12.22 -7.00
C ASN A 94 -2.75 -11.58 -7.71
N GLU A 95 -3.96 -11.74 -7.17
CA GLU A 95 -5.15 -11.09 -7.71
C GLU A 95 -5.10 -9.58 -7.48
N CYS A 96 -4.72 -9.15 -6.28
CA CYS A 96 -4.51 -7.73 -5.97
C CYS A 96 -3.44 -7.12 -6.89
N LYS A 97 -2.35 -7.84 -7.16
CA LYS A 97 -1.31 -7.38 -8.07
C LYS A 97 -1.84 -7.19 -9.49
N LEU A 98 -2.61 -8.11 -10.01
CA LEU A 98 -3.20 -7.98 -11.34
C LEU A 98 -4.10 -6.73 -11.44
N ILE A 99 -4.89 -6.48 -10.40
CA ILE A 99 -5.73 -5.28 -10.31
C ILE A 99 -4.87 -4.01 -10.25
N TYR A 100 -3.84 -4.00 -9.38
CA TYR A 100 -2.91 -2.90 -9.24
C TYR A 100 -2.22 -2.58 -10.57
N ASP A 101 -1.63 -3.59 -11.22
CA ASP A 101 -0.96 -3.44 -12.52
C ASP A 101 -1.90 -2.91 -13.59
N LYS A 102 -3.15 -3.35 -13.62
CA LYS A 102 -4.18 -2.86 -14.52
C LYS A 102 -4.45 -1.36 -14.37
N ILE A 103 -4.45 -0.87 -13.13
CA ILE A 103 -4.67 0.54 -12.81
C ILE A 103 -3.44 1.37 -13.19
N ILE A 104 -2.27 0.95 -12.76
CA ILE A 104 -1.02 1.70 -12.97
C ILE A 104 -0.61 1.74 -14.44
N ASN A 105 -0.85 0.67 -15.18
CA ASN A 105 -0.49 0.58 -16.60
C ASN A 105 -1.42 1.37 -17.55
N LYS A 106 -2.46 2.04 -17.06
CA LYS A 106 -3.36 2.89 -17.88
C LYS A 106 -2.68 4.14 -18.47
N LYS A 107 -1.37 4.31 -18.31
CA LYS A 107 -0.58 5.46 -18.83
C LYS A 107 -1.09 6.83 -18.36
N LEU A 108 -1.68 6.89 -17.20
CA LEU A 108 -2.04 8.13 -16.53
C LEU A 108 -0.82 8.73 -15.84
N LYS A 109 -0.80 10.05 -15.73
CA LYS A 109 0.17 10.71 -14.86
C LYS A 109 -0.10 10.33 -13.41
N SER A 110 0.94 10.07 -12.65
CA SER A 110 0.81 9.86 -11.21
C SER A 110 0.64 11.19 -10.48
N TRP A 111 0.11 11.15 -9.26
CA TRP A 111 0.02 12.35 -8.44
C TRP A 111 1.39 13.00 -8.27
N ARG A 112 2.42 12.21 -8.01
CA ARG A 112 3.79 12.70 -7.89
C ARG A 112 4.27 13.45 -9.13
N SER A 113 3.93 12.95 -10.31
CA SER A 113 4.37 13.54 -11.58
C SER A 113 3.66 14.85 -11.93
N VAL A 114 2.52 15.14 -11.30
CA VAL A 114 1.75 16.39 -11.50
C VAL A 114 1.88 17.36 -10.33
N CYS A 115 2.57 16.99 -9.25
CA CYS A 115 2.87 17.90 -8.16
C CYS A 115 3.77 19.05 -8.61
N VAL A 116 3.49 20.22 -8.09
CA VAL A 116 4.37 21.40 -8.20
C VAL A 116 5.04 21.66 -6.85
N TYR A 117 6.20 22.28 -6.91
CA TYR A 117 7.01 22.65 -5.74
C TYR A 117 7.28 24.15 -5.82
N ASP A 118 7.46 24.78 -4.67
CA ASP A 118 7.85 26.21 -4.57
C ASP A 118 6.97 27.19 -5.37
N GLN A 119 5.73 26.82 -5.60
CA GLN A 119 4.71 27.65 -6.22
C GLN A 119 3.58 27.92 -5.21
N ASP A 120 2.87 29.02 -5.42
CA ASP A 120 1.75 29.41 -4.56
C ASP A 120 0.43 29.52 -5.36
N PRO A 121 -0.11 28.38 -5.83
CA PRO A 121 -1.34 28.33 -6.61
C PRO A 121 -2.56 28.66 -5.72
N LYS A 122 -3.64 29.14 -6.34
CA LYS A 122 -4.86 29.52 -5.63
C LYS A 122 -5.63 28.33 -5.06
N HIS A 123 -5.67 27.21 -5.80
CA HIS A 123 -6.42 26.01 -5.43
C HIS A 123 -5.49 24.80 -5.44
N PHE A 124 -5.15 24.31 -4.28
CA PHE A 124 -4.22 23.18 -4.16
C PHE A 124 -4.47 22.34 -2.90
N LEU A 125 -3.87 21.18 -2.89
CA LEU A 125 -3.74 20.31 -1.72
C LEU A 125 -2.27 19.98 -1.53
N TYR A 126 -1.78 20.03 -0.29
CA TYR A 126 -0.47 19.50 0.03
C TYR A 126 -0.48 17.98 -0.06
N MET A 127 0.57 17.45 -0.63
CA MET A 127 0.85 16.01 -0.60
C MET A 127 1.84 15.75 0.54
N ASN A 128 1.33 15.73 1.73
CA ASN A 128 2.16 15.54 2.91
C ASN A 128 2.64 14.09 3.00
N GLY A 129 3.95 13.92 2.93
CA GLY A 129 4.60 12.69 3.32
C GLY A 129 4.67 12.57 4.84
N ASP A 130 3.61 12.07 5.46
CA ASP A 130 3.63 11.85 6.89
C ASP A 130 3.86 10.37 7.20
N ASN A 131 4.69 10.06 8.19
CA ASN A 131 4.97 8.72 8.68
C ASN A 131 3.80 8.11 9.48
N GLY A 132 2.57 8.44 9.14
CA GLY A 132 1.38 8.02 9.84
C GLY A 132 0.96 6.60 9.56
N TYR A 133 1.86 5.66 9.71
CA TYR A 133 1.55 4.24 9.64
C TYR A 133 0.63 3.74 10.76
N ALA A 134 0.43 4.53 11.81
CA ALA A 134 -0.17 4.04 13.04
C ALA A 134 -1.67 4.30 13.20
N LYS A 135 -2.34 4.96 12.28
CA LYS A 135 -3.76 5.32 12.48
C LYS A 135 -4.53 5.26 11.17
N GLY A 136 -4.84 4.09 10.68
CA GLY A 136 -5.78 3.93 9.57
C GLY A 136 -5.47 4.86 8.38
N TRP A 137 -6.18 4.78 7.33
CA TRP A 137 -6.21 5.60 6.14
C TRP A 137 -5.83 7.08 6.31
N HIS A 138 -4.59 7.42 6.21
CA HIS A 138 -4.15 8.78 6.00
C HIS A 138 -3.79 9.01 4.54
N LEU A 139 -4.81 9.00 3.69
CA LEU A 139 -4.71 9.67 2.41
C LEU A 139 -4.37 11.12 2.69
N LYS A 140 -3.32 11.61 2.09
CA LYS A 140 -2.69 12.86 2.49
C LYS A 140 -2.65 13.97 1.46
N PRO A 141 -3.62 14.06 0.55
CA PRO A 141 -4.00 15.40 0.12
C PRO A 141 -4.61 16.11 1.31
N THR A 142 -4.03 17.21 1.74
CA THR A 142 -4.51 17.98 2.88
C THR A 142 -4.36 19.47 2.61
N GLU A 143 -5.20 20.28 3.20
CA GLU A 143 -5.05 21.73 3.19
C GLU A 143 -4.00 22.22 4.20
N ILE A 144 -3.55 21.35 5.09
CA ILE A 144 -2.64 21.71 6.18
C ILE A 144 -1.22 21.28 5.82
N PHE A 145 -0.31 22.23 5.83
CA PHE A 145 1.12 21.97 5.69
C PHE A 145 1.69 21.37 6.98
N ASN A 146 2.35 20.22 6.87
CA ASN A 146 2.95 19.53 8.02
C ASN A 146 4.47 19.78 8.18
N GLY A 147 5.04 20.68 7.41
CA GLY A 147 6.47 21.05 7.49
C GLY A 147 7.44 20.06 6.83
N LYS A 148 6.96 18.98 6.18
CA LYS A 148 7.85 17.94 5.64
C LYS A 148 8.04 17.97 4.13
N THR A 149 7.00 18.28 3.38
CA THR A 149 7.08 18.37 1.92
C THR A 149 6.24 19.53 1.40
N ASN A 150 6.77 20.27 0.44
CA ASN A 150 6.08 21.37 -0.23
C ASN A 150 5.46 20.93 -1.57
N ALA A 151 5.26 19.62 -1.76
CA ALA A 151 4.58 19.11 -2.95
C ALA A 151 3.09 19.48 -2.90
N LYS A 152 2.60 20.12 -3.96
CA LYS A 152 1.21 20.58 -4.09
C LYS A 152 0.57 19.99 -5.33
N LEU A 153 -0.62 19.41 -5.19
CA LEU A 153 -1.52 19.12 -6.31
C LEU A 153 -2.34 20.37 -6.59
N VAL A 154 -2.32 20.82 -7.84
CA VAL A 154 -2.97 22.08 -8.26
C VAL A 154 -4.24 21.79 -9.04
N PHE A 155 -5.27 22.58 -8.82
CA PHE A 155 -6.58 22.49 -9.45
C PHE A 155 -6.99 23.83 -10.06
N ASN A 156 -7.80 23.78 -11.11
CA ASN A 156 -8.28 24.99 -11.79
C ASN A 156 -9.32 25.75 -10.95
N SER A 157 -10.04 25.04 -10.07
CA SER A 157 -11.07 25.63 -9.21
C SER A 157 -11.11 24.97 -7.83
N LYS A 158 -11.77 25.66 -6.90
CA LYS A 158 -12.09 25.09 -5.58
C LYS A 158 -12.95 23.83 -5.70
N GLU A 159 -13.89 23.83 -6.63
CA GLU A 159 -14.79 22.70 -6.87
C GLU A 159 -14.03 21.45 -7.33
N GLU A 160 -13.12 21.59 -8.29
CA GLU A 160 -12.25 20.47 -8.71
C GLU A 160 -11.40 19.92 -7.55
N LYS A 161 -10.85 20.82 -6.72
CA LYS A 161 -10.10 20.43 -5.53
C LYS A 161 -10.96 19.63 -4.56
N ASP A 162 -12.14 20.11 -4.26
CA ASP A 162 -13.05 19.47 -3.32
C ASP A 162 -13.56 18.13 -3.88
N ASN A 163 -13.85 18.04 -5.17
CA ASN A 163 -14.24 16.81 -5.87
C ASN A 163 -13.12 15.77 -5.87
N PHE A 164 -11.87 16.18 -6.12
CA PHE A 164 -10.72 15.31 -5.99
C PHE A 164 -10.60 14.76 -4.56
N PHE A 165 -10.65 15.64 -3.57
CA PHE A 165 -10.51 15.25 -2.17
C PHE A 165 -11.60 14.26 -1.74
N ASN A 166 -12.85 14.52 -2.16
CA ASN A 166 -13.98 13.61 -1.90
C ASN A 166 -13.79 12.24 -2.58
N SER A 167 -13.30 12.24 -3.84
CA SER A 167 -13.01 10.99 -4.55
C SER A 167 -12.01 10.14 -3.79
N VAL A 168 -10.89 10.74 -3.40
CA VAL A 168 -9.82 10.03 -2.71
C VAL A 168 -10.24 9.53 -1.34
N LYS A 169 -11.00 10.34 -0.59
CA LYS A 169 -11.45 10.00 0.76
C LYS A 169 -12.50 8.89 0.79
N ASN A 170 -13.39 8.86 -0.20
CA ASN A 170 -14.62 8.06 -0.13
C ASN A 170 -14.60 6.80 -0.99
N THR A 171 -13.57 6.57 -1.81
CA THR A 171 -13.52 5.41 -2.70
C THR A 171 -12.63 4.30 -2.18
N TRP A 172 -13.06 3.08 -2.38
CA TRP A 172 -12.33 1.88 -2.01
C TRP A 172 -11.13 1.66 -2.92
N LEU A 173 -11.25 1.99 -4.21
CA LEU A 173 -10.16 1.81 -5.15
C LEU A 173 -8.92 2.63 -4.80
N TYR A 174 -9.08 3.91 -4.44
CA TYR A 174 -7.96 4.72 -3.99
C TYR A 174 -7.34 4.18 -2.70
N LYS A 175 -8.18 3.74 -1.77
CA LYS A 175 -7.74 3.12 -0.53
C LYS A 175 -6.97 1.83 -0.79
N PHE A 176 -7.47 0.98 -1.66
CA PHE A 176 -6.83 -0.26 -2.07
C PHE A 176 -5.45 -0.02 -2.66
N ILE A 177 -5.31 0.90 -3.63
CA ILE A 177 -4.02 1.25 -4.21
C ILE A 177 -3.07 1.79 -3.14
N TYR A 178 -3.56 2.64 -2.23
CA TYR A 178 -2.75 3.20 -1.16
C TYR A 178 -2.15 2.12 -0.26
N ILE A 179 -2.93 1.10 0.10
CA ILE A 179 -2.43 -0.03 0.89
C ILE A 179 -1.33 -0.78 0.12
N LEU A 180 -1.53 -0.98 -1.17
CA LEU A 180 -0.61 -1.78 -1.98
C LEU A 180 0.66 -1.02 -2.35
N ASP A 181 0.59 0.27 -2.59
CA ASP A 181 1.74 1.09 -3.01
C ASP A 181 2.64 1.47 -1.84
N ASN A 182 2.06 1.71 -0.69
CA ASN A 182 2.74 1.99 0.58
C ASN A 182 3.99 2.91 0.48
N ASP A 183 3.96 3.86 -0.45
CA ASP A 183 4.98 4.90 -0.52
C ASP A 183 4.66 6.00 0.51
N ALA A 184 5.52 6.11 1.52
CA ALA A 184 5.30 6.94 2.68
C ALA A 184 5.34 8.45 2.40
N ALA A 185 5.90 8.88 1.28
CA ALA A 185 6.15 10.32 1.05
C ALA A 185 5.03 10.98 0.22
N VAL A 186 4.89 10.55 -1.02
CA VAL A 186 3.85 10.97 -1.96
C VAL A 186 3.45 9.72 -2.71
N PRO A 187 2.18 9.33 -2.77
CA PRO A 187 1.79 8.15 -3.52
C PRO A 187 2.28 8.24 -4.96
N ALA A 188 3.40 7.55 -5.23
CA ALA A 188 4.17 7.74 -6.45
C ALA A 188 3.40 7.28 -7.68
N HIS A 189 2.58 6.26 -7.50
CA HIS A 189 1.89 5.56 -8.58
C HIS A 189 0.38 5.82 -8.65
N PHE A 190 -0.19 6.61 -7.72
CA PHE A 190 -1.61 6.94 -7.80
C PHE A 190 -1.93 7.66 -9.11
N PRO A 191 -2.91 7.16 -9.89
CA PRO A 191 -3.31 7.81 -11.12
C PRO A 191 -4.02 9.13 -10.85
N PHE A 192 -3.59 10.19 -11.55
CA PHE A 192 -4.25 11.49 -11.53
C PHE A 192 -5.21 11.58 -12.71
N MET A 193 -6.49 11.61 -12.40
CA MET A 193 -7.53 11.77 -13.43
C MET A 193 -7.52 13.20 -13.96
N GLN A 194 -7.79 13.39 -15.25
CA GLN A 194 -7.74 14.71 -15.87
C GLN A 194 -8.97 15.57 -15.60
N ASP A 195 -10.08 14.95 -15.23
CA ASP A 195 -11.37 15.62 -15.02
C ASP A 195 -11.90 15.39 -13.61
N TYR A 196 -11.95 16.46 -12.83
CA TYR A 196 -12.57 16.52 -11.51
C TYR A 196 -13.76 17.50 -11.46
N SER A 197 -14.42 17.75 -12.59
CA SER A 197 -15.68 18.52 -12.61
C SER A 197 -16.77 17.87 -11.75
N LYS A 198 -16.65 16.57 -11.49
CA LYS A 198 -17.48 15.78 -10.56
C LYS A 198 -16.60 14.82 -9.78
N PRO A 199 -16.98 14.45 -8.55
CA PRO A 199 -16.27 13.43 -7.81
C PRO A 199 -16.24 12.10 -8.58
N TRP A 200 -15.15 11.37 -8.45
CA TRP A 200 -15.06 9.98 -8.88
C TRP A 200 -15.51 9.10 -7.73
N ASP A 201 -16.53 8.28 -7.98
CA ASP A 201 -16.94 7.20 -7.09
C ASP A 201 -16.38 5.86 -7.56
N ASP A 202 -16.53 4.81 -6.77
CA ASP A 202 -16.02 3.48 -7.12
C ASP A 202 -16.64 2.96 -8.41
N ALA A 203 -17.91 3.17 -8.67
CA ALA A 203 -18.58 2.71 -9.89
C ALA A 203 -17.95 3.33 -11.15
N ARG A 204 -17.70 4.64 -11.10
CA ARG A 204 -17.05 5.38 -12.19
C ARG A 204 -15.60 4.96 -12.36
N LEU A 205 -14.85 4.75 -11.26
CA LEU A 205 -13.47 4.27 -11.28
C LEU A 205 -13.39 2.84 -11.80
N TYR A 206 -14.24 1.94 -11.34
CA TYR A 206 -14.26 0.55 -11.81
C TYR A 206 -14.55 0.46 -13.31
N LYS A 207 -15.49 1.25 -13.79
CA LYS A 207 -15.77 1.33 -15.23
C LYS A 207 -14.58 1.86 -16.02
N PHE A 208 -13.93 2.91 -15.52
CA PHE A 208 -12.78 3.53 -16.20
C PHE A 208 -11.57 2.60 -16.28
N PHE A 209 -11.27 1.90 -15.18
CA PHE A 209 -10.17 0.95 -15.10
C PHE A 209 -10.56 -0.46 -15.58
N GLU A 210 -11.78 -0.65 -16.05
CA GLU A 210 -12.29 -1.94 -16.54
C GLU A 210 -12.20 -3.04 -15.46
N ILE A 211 -12.47 -2.67 -14.20
CA ILE A 211 -12.46 -3.59 -13.06
C ILE A 211 -13.70 -4.47 -13.14
N THR A 212 -13.47 -5.76 -13.27
CA THR A 212 -14.54 -6.76 -13.37
C THR A 212 -15.25 -6.97 -12.01
N PRO A 213 -16.47 -7.52 -11.98
CA PRO A 213 -17.15 -7.83 -10.71
C PRO A 213 -16.35 -8.75 -9.78
N ALA A 214 -15.57 -9.69 -10.33
CA ALA A 214 -14.70 -10.54 -9.55
C ALA A 214 -13.56 -9.73 -8.89
N GLU A 215 -12.93 -8.81 -9.64
CA GLU A 215 -11.90 -7.92 -9.12
C GLU A 215 -12.45 -6.93 -8.09
N GLN A 216 -13.69 -6.44 -8.27
CA GLN A 216 -14.35 -5.58 -7.27
C GLN A 216 -14.49 -6.31 -5.95
N LYS A 217 -14.91 -7.59 -5.98
CA LYS A 217 -15.00 -8.43 -4.78
C LYS A 217 -13.64 -8.58 -4.09
N VAL A 218 -12.55 -8.76 -4.83
CA VAL A 218 -11.19 -8.82 -4.28
C VAL A 218 -10.82 -7.52 -3.58
N ILE A 219 -11.14 -6.36 -4.19
CA ILE A 219 -10.91 -5.06 -3.58
C ILE A 219 -11.70 -4.93 -2.27
N GLU A 220 -12.98 -5.26 -2.28
CA GLU A 220 -13.86 -5.17 -1.12
C GLU A 220 -13.38 -6.08 0.03
N GLU A 221 -13.11 -7.36 -0.26
CA GLU A 221 -12.60 -8.32 0.72
C GLU A 221 -11.24 -7.90 1.30
N THR A 222 -10.38 -7.33 0.46
CA THR A 222 -9.10 -6.78 0.92
C THR A 222 -9.35 -5.62 1.86
N MET A 223 -10.24 -4.70 1.50
CA MET A 223 -10.55 -3.53 2.30
C MET A 223 -11.23 -3.84 3.64
N GLU A 224 -12.05 -4.89 3.70
CA GLU A 224 -12.68 -5.34 4.95
C GLU A 224 -11.65 -5.77 6.01
N LYS A 225 -10.50 -6.31 5.57
CA LYS A 225 -9.40 -6.71 6.48
C LYS A 225 -8.67 -5.51 7.11
N TYR A 226 -8.86 -4.32 6.54
CA TYR A 226 -8.20 -3.08 6.98
C TYR A 226 -9.19 -2.08 7.64
N LYS A 227 -10.39 -2.49 7.94
CA LYS A 227 -11.34 -1.74 8.78
C LYS A 227 -10.99 -1.92 10.25
#